data_bf3cceee8039407c76cb6ff18de20acf
#
_entry.id   bf3cceee8039407c76cb6ff18de20acf
#
_cell.length_a   1.000
_cell.length_b   1.000
_cell.length_c   1.000
_cell.angle_alpha   90.00
_cell.angle_beta   90.00
_cell.angle_gamma   90.00
#
_symmetry.space_group_name_H-M   'P 1'
#
loop_
_entity.id
_entity.type
_entity.pdbx_description
1 polymer ?
#
loop_
_entity_poly.entity_id
_entity_poly.type
_entity_poly.pdbx_seq_one_letter_code
_entity_poly.pdbx_strand_id
1 'polypeptide(L)' 'MAELADDVIVGPFCDVQAGVILGAGTKLDSYVTIKGGTTIGERNYFGQGSIIGGDPQDRKYKGEPTYLTIGDDNFFR' A
#
# COMPACT_ATOMS: atom_id res chain seq x y z
N MET A 1 12.36 4.12 3.29
CA MET A 1 12.26 3.74 1.89
C MET A 1 11.32 2.54 1.76
N ALA A 2 10.51 2.52 0.73
CA ALA A 2 9.64 1.38 0.48
C ALA A 2 10.44 0.17 -0.02
N GLU A 3 9.96 -1.02 0.28
CA GLU A 3 10.56 -2.26 -0.21
C GLU A 3 9.64 -2.89 -1.23
N LEU A 4 10.14 -3.09 -2.43
CA LEU A 4 9.39 -3.65 -3.54
C LEU A 4 10.02 -4.98 -3.95
N ALA A 5 9.21 -6.04 -3.95
CA ALA A 5 9.69 -7.33 -4.42
C ALA A 5 9.80 -7.33 -5.95
N ASP A 6 10.26 -8.46 -6.50
CA ASP A 6 10.35 -8.61 -7.95
C ASP A 6 8.96 -8.58 -8.57
N ASP A 7 8.89 -8.15 -9.82
CA ASP A 7 7.66 -8.13 -10.60
C ASP A 7 6.57 -7.21 -10.05
N VAL A 8 6.93 -6.26 -9.19
CA VAL A 8 6.01 -5.22 -8.77
C VAL A 8 5.92 -4.17 -9.89
N ILE A 9 4.69 -3.82 -10.26
CA ILE A 9 4.45 -2.79 -11.27
C ILE A 9 3.79 -1.61 -10.58
N VAL A 10 4.42 -0.44 -10.71
CA VAL A 10 3.89 0.79 -10.12
C VAL A 10 3.57 1.74 -11.26
N GLY A 11 2.29 2.07 -11.41
CA GLY A 11 1.83 2.99 -12.44
C GLY A 11 2.24 4.42 -12.16
N PRO A 12 1.90 5.35 -13.07
CA PRO A 12 2.31 6.76 -12.93
C PRO A 12 1.56 7.45 -11.79
N PHE A 13 2.20 8.44 -11.19
CA PHE A 13 1.62 9.29 -10.16
C PHE A 13 1.19 8.52 -8.90
N CYS A 14 1.85 7.40 -8.63
CA CYS A 14 1.63 6.68 -7.39
C CYS A 14 2.53 7.24 -6.29
N ASP A 15 2.01 7.23 -5.06
CA ASP A 15 2.77 7.61 -3.89
C ASP A 15 2.89 6.40 -2.97
N VAL A 16 4.08 5.81 -2.93
CA VAL A 16 4.36 4.68 -2.06
C VAL A 16 5.30 5.17 -0.98
N GLN A 17 4.78 5.33 0.22
CA GLN A 17 5.52 5.97 1.30
C GLN A 17 6.57 5.04 1.89
N ALA A 18 7.53 5.63 2.61
CA ALA A 18 8.57 4.86 3.28
C ALA A 18 7.93 3.89 4.28
N GLY A 19 8.53 2.72 4.42
CA GLY A 19 8.01 1.69 5.32
C GLY A 19 6.95 0.78 4.71
N VAL A 20 6.60 0.99 3.43
CA VAL A 20 5.68 0.10 2.72
C VAL A 20 6.46 -1.08 2.16
N ILE A 21 5.86 -2.26 2.26
CA ILE A 21 6.41 -3.48 1.68
C ILE A 21 5.40 -4.04 0.69
N LEU A 22 5.83 -4.21 -0.57
CA LEU A 22 4.97 -4.77 -1.62
C LEU A 22 5.49 -6.14 -2.04
N GLY A 23 4.66 -7.15 -1.90
CA GLY A 23 5.00 -8.50 -2.29
C GLY A 23 5.04 -8.69 -3.82
N ALA A 24 5.65 -9.79 -4.25
CA ALA A 24 5.88 -10.07 -5.66
C ALA A 24 4.57 -10.10 -6.46
N GLY A 25 4.62 -9.61 -7.69
CA GLY A 25 3.47 -9.63 -8.59
C GLY A 25 2.38 -8.62 -8.28
N THR A 26 2.58 -7.77 -7.28
CA THR A 26 1.61 -6.72 -6.96
C THR A 26 1.67 -5.61 -8.01
N LYS A 27 0.50 -5.11 -8.37
CA LYS A 27 0.38 -4.12 -9.42
C LYS A 27 -0.44 -2.92 -8.93
N LEU A 28 0.11 -1.73 -9.11
CA LEU A 28 -0.57 -0.48 -8.79
C LEU A 28 -0.91 0.24 -10.09
N ASP A 29 -2.17 0.60 -10.27
CA ASP A 29 -2.58 1.44 -11.39
C ASP A 29 -2.14 2.88 -11.12
N SER A 30 -2.63 3.84 -11.87
CA SER A 30 -2.23 5.24 -11.67
C SER A 30 -2.90 5.86 -10.44
N TYR A 31 -2.23 6.84 -9.84
CA TYR A 31 -2.75 7.61 -8.70
C TYR A 31 -3.07 6.75 -7.48
N VAL A 32 -2.33 5.68 -7.26
CA VAL A 32 -2.49 4.85 -6.07
C VAL A 32 -1.58 5.38 -4.97
N THR A 33 -2.13 5.55 -3.77
CA THR A 33 -1.35 5.99 -2.61
C THR A 33 -1.32 4.86 -1.59
N ILE A 34 -0.10 4.45 -1.21
CA ILE A 34 0.09 3.45 -0.15
C ILE A 34 0.78 4.15 1.00
N LYS A 35 0.10 4.24 2.13
CA LYS A 35 0.63 4.93 3.31
C LYS A 35 1.68 4.08 4.01
N GLY A 36 2.59 4.74 4.72
CA GLY A 36 3.62 4.06 5.47
C GLY A 36 3.08 3.08 6.50
N GLY A 37 3.86 2.05 6.83
CA GLY A 37 3.42 1.02 7.77
C GLY A 37 2.52 -0.04 7.16
N THR A 38 2.34 -0.04 5.85
CA THR A 38 1.50 -1.02 5.15
C THR A 38 2.36 -2.12 4.57
N THR A 39 2.01 -3.37 4.86
CA THR A 39 2.64 -4.55 4.27
C THR A 39 1.63 -5.23 3.37
N ILE A 40 1.97 -5.39 2.11
CA ILE A 40 1.09 -5.97 1.11
C ILE A 40 1.72 -7.27 0.61
N GLY A 41 0.93 -8.32 0.61
CA GLY A 41 1.37 -9.64 0.15
C GLY A 41 1.53 -9.69 -1.37
N GLU A 42 1.43 -10.87 -1.93
CA GLU A 42 1.72 -11.11 -3.34
C GLU A 42 0.48 -11.00 -4.21
N ARG A 43 0.68 -10.64 -5.46
CA ARG A 43 -0.34 -10.68 -6.51
C ARG A 43 -1.59 -9.87 -6.17
N ASN A 44 -1.43 -8.72 -5.56
CA ASN A 44 -2.54 -7.81 -5.32
C ASN A 44 -2.62 -6.79 -6.45
N TYR A 45 -3.83 -6.31 -6.73
CA TYR A 45 -4.05 -5.27 -7.72
C TYR A 45 -4.80 -4.11 -7.07
N PHE A 46 -4.30 -2.92 -7.28
CA PHE A 46 -4.93 -1.69 -6.77
C PHE A 46 -5.34 -0.83 -7.95
N GLY A 47 -6.64 -0.58 -8.06
CA GLY A 47 -7.18 0.22 -9.14
C GLY A 47 -6.86 1.70 -8.99
N GLN A 48 -7.10 2.44 -10.06
CA GLN A 48 -6.79 3.86 -10.12
C GLN A 48 -7.45 4.64 -8.96
N GLY A 49 -6.67 5.48 -8.31
CA GLY A 49 -7.16 6.34 -7.25
C GLY A 49 -7.28 5.67 -5.89
N SER A 50 -6.82 4.44 -5.75
CA SER A 50 -6.89 3.74 -4.47
C SER A 50 -6.00 4.40 -3.43
N ILE A 51 -6.50 4.50 -2.20
CA ILE A 51 -5.72 5.00 -1.06
C ILE A 51 -5.74 3.92 0.00
N ILE A 52 -4.56 3.39 0.31
CA ILE A 52 -4.41 2.23 1.19
C ILE A 52 -3.66 2.64 2.45
N GLY A 53 -4.21 2.29 3.59
CA GLY A 53 -3.64 2.64 4.88
C GLY A 53 -3.99 4.07 5.28
N GLY A 54 -3.25 4.61 6.21
CA GLY A 54 -3.46 5.98 6.66
C GLY A 54 -3.58 6.05 8.16
N ASP A 55 -3.59 7.25 8.68
CA ASP A 55 -3.71 7.46 10.10
C ASP A 55 -5.14 7.15 10.54
N PRO A 56 -5.31 6.57 11.72
CA PRO A 56 -6.66 6.38 12.26
C PRO A 56 -7.31 7.73 12.51
N GLN A 57 -8.61 7.79 12.23
CA GLN A 57 -9.38 9.02 12.46
C GLN A 57 -10.08 9.00 13.82
N ASP A 58 -9.52 8.25 14.73
CA ASP A 58 -10.02 8.17 16.10
C ASP A 58 -9.46 9.34 16.90
N ARG A 59 -10.33 10.01 17.65
CA ARG A 59 -9.92 11.11 18.53
C ARG A 59 -8.92 10.66 19.60
N LYS A 60 -8.84 9.38 19.86
CA LYS A 60 -7.91 8.82 20.84
C LYS A 60 -6.54 8.50 20.25
N TYR A 61 -6.37 8.74 18.96
CA TYR A 61 -5.09 8.48 18.33
C TYR A 61 -4.02 9.42 18.92
N LYS A 62 -2.95 8.85 19.42
CA LYS A 62 -1.91 9.61 20.11
C LYS A 62 -0.58 9.60 19.37
N GLY A 63 -0.60 9.41 18.06
CA GLY A 63 0.63 9.38 17.28
C GLY A 63 1.35 8.04 17.31
N GLU A 64 0.70 7.00 17.83
CA GLU A 64 1.28 5.67 17.86
C GLU A 64 1.40 5.11 16.44
N PRO A 65 2.44 4.32 16.15
CA PRO A 65 2.54 3.70 14.82
C PRO A 65 1.34 2.82 14.54
N THR A 66 0.80 2.94 13.34
CA THR A 66 -0.26 2.06 12.88
C THR A 66 0.26 1.21 11.74
N TYR A 67 -0.15 -0.03 11.70
CA TYR A 67 0.29 -0.98 10.69
C TYR A 67 -0.92 -1.64 10.06
N LEU A 68 -0.86 -1.81 8.76
CA LEU A 68 -1.88 -2.51 8.00
C LEU A 68 -1.22 -3.65 7.24
N THR A 69 -1.81 -4.82 7.32
CA THR A 69 -1.32 -5.98 6.57
C THR A 69 -2.41 -6.45 5.63
N ILE A 70 -2.06 -6.57 4.36
CA ILE A 70 -2.96 -7.05 3.31
C ILE A 70 -2.38 -8.36 2.79
N GLY A 71 -3.21 -9.38 2.73
CA GLY A 71 -2.79 -10.68 2.24
C GLY A 71 -2.60 -10.72 0.73
N ASP A 72 -2.66 -11.92 0.15
CA ASP A 72 -2.36 -12.13 -1.26
C ASP A 72 -3.62 -12.15 -2.11
N ASP A 73 -3.45 -11.93 -3.41
CA ASP A 73 -4.48 -12.19 -4.43
C ASP A 73 -5.76 -11.34 -4.25
N ASN A 74 -5.61 -10.13 -3.76
CA ASN A 74 -6.74 -9.21 -3.61
C ASN A 74 -6.83 -8.25 -4.79
N PHE A 75 -8.03 -7.78 -5.05
CA PHE A 75 -8.29 -6.85 -6.13
C PHE A 75 -9.07 -5.66 -5.56
N PHE A 76 -8.46 -4.50 -5.61
CA PHE A 76 -9.05 -3.27 -5.06
C PHE A 76 -9.37 -2.31 -6.20
N ARG A 77 -10.51 -1.68 -6.11
CA ARG A 77 -10.93 -0.68 -7.08
C ARG A 77 -11.13 0.68 -6.46
#